data_66192f81625ad3d1108ef190f9885344
#
_entry.id   66192f81625ad3d1108ef190f9885344
#
_cell.length_a   1.000
_cell.length_b   1.000
_cell.length_c   1.000
_cell.angle_alpha   90.00
_cell.angle_beta   90.00
_cell.angle_gamma   90.00
#
_symmetry.space_group_name_H-M   'P 1'
#
loop_
_entity.id
_entity.type
_entity.pdbx_description
1 polymer ?
#
loop_
_entity_poly.entity_id
_entity_poly.type
_entity_poly.pdbx_seq_one_letter_code
_entity_poly.pdbx_strand_id
1 'polypeptide(L)'
;MRLDAWDSVKQAWRLDFMDDLRVLLREKFGHQSLRSGQAEVIRPLMAGRPVLAVFPTGGGKSLCYQLPALALEGLTLVISPLIALMKDQVESLTRRGIAAARLDSTMDAEGLRALYEDLDAGRLRMLYIAPERLANERFRERV
;
A
#
# COMPACT_ATOMS: atom_id res chain seq x y z
N MET A 1 -7.54 -22.11 26.16
CA MET A 1 -7.70 -21.63 24.76
C MET A 1 -6.31 -21.34 24.22
N ARG A 2 -5.89 -22.09 23.19
CA ARG A 2 -4.50 -22.24 22.75
C ARG A 2 -4.00 -20.97 22.05
N LEU A 3 -3.19 -20.19 22.74
CA LEU A 3 -2.41 -19.09 22.18
C LEU A 3 -1.23 -19.59 21.32
N ASP A 4 -0.79 -20.81 21.55
CA ASP A 4 0.44 -21.40 20.99
C ASP A 4 0.35 -21.71 19.48
N ALA A 5 -0.85 -22.03 18.96
CA ALA A 5 -1.06 -22.30 17.54
C ALA A 5 -0.96 -21.04 16.69
N TRP A 6 -1.39 -19.89 17.22
CA TRP A 6 -1.27 -18.59 16.54
C TRP A 6 0.16 -18.06 16.47
N ASP A 7 0.97 -18.32 17.51
CA ASP A 7 2.37 -17.88 17.52
C ASP A 7 3.24 -18.75 16.61
N SER A 8 2.96 -20.04 16.51
CA SER A 8 3.64 -20.94 15.57
C SER A 8 3.28 -20.61 14.11
N VAL A 9 2.03 -20.29 13.82
CA VAL A 9 1.59 -19.82 12.50
C VAL A 9 2.27 -18.49 12.16
N LYS A 10 2.28 -17.51 13.08
CA LYS A 10 2.98 -16.25 12.89
C LYS A 10 4.49 -16.39 12.66
N GLN A 11 5.11 -17.41 13.22
CA GLN A 11 6.55 -17.66 13.10
C GLN A 11 6.91 -18.33 11.78
N ALA A 12 6.07 -19.25 11.27
CA ALA A 12 6.20 -19.85 9.93
C ALA A 12 5.99 -18.81 8.82
N TRP A 13 5.01 -17.93 8.97
CA TRP A 13 4.76 -16.80 8.04
C TRP A 13 5.93 -15.80 7.99
N ARG A 14 6.76 -15.72 9.03
CA ARG A 14 7.86 -14.73 9.13
C ARG A 14 9.07 -15.02 8.26
N LEU A 15 9.37 -16.26 7.96
CA LEU A 15 10.56 -16.65 7.19
C LEU A 15 10.30 -16.63 5.68
N ASP A 16 9.23 -17.23 5.22
CA ASP A 16 8.79 -17.19 3.80
C ASP A 16 8.47 -15.76 3.36
N PHE A 17 7.86 -14.99 4.24
CA PHE A 17 7.39 -13.64 3.93
C PHE A 17 8.50 -12.61 3.66
N MET A 18 9.66 -12.74 4.32
CA MET A 18 10.80 -11.82 4.09
C MET A 18 11.49 -12.12 2.77
N ASP A 19 11.45 -13.36 2.29
CA ASP A 19 11.99 -13.72 0.99
C ASP A 19 11.07 -13.26 -0.14
N ASP A 20 9.76 -13.38 0.03
CA ASP A 20 8.75 -12.83 -0.88
C ASP A 20 8.87 -11.30 -1.00
N LEU A 21 9.08 -10.59 0.11
CA LEU A 21 9.33 -9.14 0.10
C LEU A 21 10.61 -8.78 -0.67
N ARG A 22 11.67 -9.57 -0.58
CA ARG A 22 12.91 -9.37 -1.34
C ARG A 22 12.71 -9.58 -2.83
N VAL A 23 11.90 -10.58 -3.21
CA VAL A 23 11.54 -10.82 -4.61
C VAL A 23 10.75 -9.63 -5.14
N LEU A 24 9.68 -9.20 -4.46
CA LEU A 24 8.88 -8.04 -4.82
C LEU A 24 9.71 -6.75 -4.89
N LEU A 25 10.64 -6.56 -3.96
CA LEU A 25 11.54 -5.41 -3.94
C LEU A 25 12.40 -5.33 -5.21
N ARG A 26 12.93 -6.45 -5.66
CA ARG A 26 13.73 -6.53 -6.89
C ARG A 26 12.89 -6.41 -8.15
N GLU A 27 11.82 -7.18 -8.23
CA GLU A 27 11.03 -7.29 -9.47
C GLU A 27 10.18 -6.04 -9.72
N LYS A 28 9.57 -5.48 -8.68
CA LYS A 28 8.66 -4.34 -8.82
C LYS A 28 9.34 -2.98 -8.63
N PHE A 29 10.34 -2.92 -7.77
CA PHE A 29 11.00 -1.64 -7.44
C PHE A 29 12.44 -1.53 -7.94
N GLY A 30 13.06 -2.62 -8.40
CA GLY A 30 14.41 -2.62 -8.94
C GLY A 30 15.50 -2.44 -7.87
N HIS A 31 15.17 -2.68 -6.59
CA HIS A 31 16.11 -2.52 -5.49
C HIS A 31 16.63 -3.87 -5.01
N GLN A 32 17.95 -3.96 -4.77
CA GLN A 32 18.57 -5.19 -4.25
C GLN A 32 18.37 -5.37 -2.74
N SER A 33 18.25 -4.28 -2.00
CA SER A 33 18.09 -4.27 -0.55
C SER A 33 17.29 -3.06 -0.09
N LEU A 34 16.72 -3.17 1.10
CA LEU A 34 16.10 -2.05 1.80
C LEU A 34 17.18 -1.07 2.29
N ARG A 35 16.85 0.22 2.28
CA ARG A 35 17.68 1.25 2.90
C ARG A 35 17.56 1.19 4.43
N SER A 36 18.52 1.81 5.13
CA SER A 36 18.47 1.96 6.59
C SER A 36 17.12 2.58 7.03
N GLY A 37 16.53 2.03 8.09
CA GLY A 37 15.26 2.45 8.66
C GLY A 37 14.01 1.85 7.98
N GLN A 38 14.10 1.36 6.74
CA GLN A 38 12.92 0.82 6.06
C GLN A 38 12.47 -0.52 6.66
N ALA A 39 13.41 -1.40 7.00
CA ALA A 39 13.08 -2.68 7.62
C ALA A 39 12.40 -2.53 8.98
N GLU A 40 12.79 -1.53 9.75
CA GLU A 40 12.24 -1.20 11.08
C GLU A 40 10.77 -0.75 10.99
N VAL A 41 10.37 -0.18 9.86
CA VAL A 41 8.97 0.19 9.58
C VAL A 41 8.19 -0.98 8.99
N ILE A 42 8.76 -1.67 8.01
CA ILE A 42 8.06 -2.72 7.26
C ILE A 42 7.74 -3.93 8.15
N ARG A 43 8.68 -4.39 8.97
CA ARG A 43 8.49 -5.58 9.83
C ARG A 43 7.29 -5.48 10.77
N PRO A 44 7.11 -4.40 11.56
CA PRO A 44 5.94 -4.30 12.41
C PRO A 44 4.64 -4.12 11.63
N LEU A 45 4.64 -3.41 10.47
CA LEU A 45 3.46 -3.33 9.59
C LEU A 45 3.02 -4.72 9.12
N MET A 46 3.97 -5.54 8.69
CA MET A 46 3.69 -6.91 8.28
C MET A 46 3.18 -7.80 9.42
N ALA A 47 3.50 -7.43 10.67
CA ALA A 47 2.97 -8.07 11.87
C ALA A 47 1.61 -7.49 12.33
N GLY A 48 0.95 -6.65 11.51
CA GLY A 48 -0.33 -6.01 11.82
C GLY A 48 -0.25 -4.94 12.92
N ARG A 49 0.95 -4.37 13.18
CA ARG A 49 1.15 -3.35 14.21
C ARG A 49 1.21 -1.95 13.59
N PRO A 50 0.60 -0.95 14.21
CA PRO A 50 0.73 0.44 13.78
C PRO A 50 2.17 0.94 13.94
N VAL A 51 2.60 1.79 12.99
CA VAL A 51 3.95 2.36 12.98
C VAL A 51 3.89 3.86 12.70
N LEU A 52 4.64 4.63 13.47
CA LEU A 52 4.98 6.01 13.13
C LEU A 52 6.40 6.04 12.55
N ALA A 53 6.52 6.46 11.28
CA ALA A 53 7.78 6.52 10.57
C ALA A 53 8.14 7.96 10.20
N VAL A 54 9.27 8.43 10.66
CA VAL A 54 9.81 9.76 10.36
C VAL A 54 11.09 9.61 9.55
N PHE A 55 11.08 10.10 8.31
CA PHE A 55 12.22 10.06 7.40
C PHE A 55 12.52 11.45 6.84
N PRO A 56 13.75 11.76 6.51
CA PRO A 56 14.08 12.95 5.74
C PRO A 56 13.47 12.88 4.34
N THR A 57 13.39 14.02 3.66
CA THR A 57 12.98 14.08 2.24
C THR A 57 13.91 13.21 1.39
N GLY A 58 13.35 12.40 0.50
CA GLY A 58 14.13 11.44 -0.30
C GLY A 58 14.54 10.16 0.44
N GLY A 59 14.19 10.00 1.73
CA GLY A 59 14.54 8.84 2.55
C GLY A 59 13.83 7.53 2.21
N GLY A 60 13.02 7.48 1.13
CA GLY A 60 12.36 6.25 0.67
C GLY A 60 11.11 5.87 1.47
N LYS A 61 10.42 6.84 2.07
CA LYS A 61 9.16 6.63 2.83
C LYS A 61 8.12 5.83 2.08
N SER A 62 7.93 6.12 0.78
CA SER A 62 6.88 5.49 -0.03
C SER A 62 7.04 3.97 -0.10
N LEU A 63 8.26 3.47 -0.17
CA LEU A 63 8.52 2.04 -0.20
C LEU A 63 8.07 1.33 1.08
N CYS A 64 8.10 2.02 2.22
CA CYS A 64 7.72 1.45 3.53
C CYS A 64 6.25 1.02 3.60
N TYR A 65 5.37 1.58 2.77
CA TYR A 65 3.97 1.16 2.67
C TYR A 65 3.64 0.50 1.33
N GLN A 66 4.32 0.87 0.25
CA GLN A 66 4.08 0.29 -1.08
C GLN A 66 4.50 -1.18 -1.15
N LEU A 67 5.65 -1.52 -0.59
CA LEU A 67 6.14 -2.90 -0.58
C LEU A 67 5.24 -3.82 0.28
N PRO A 68 4.87 -3.48 1.52
CA PRO A 68 3.87 -4.23 2.28
C PRO A 68 2.52 -4.36 1.57
N ALA A 69 2.04 -3.31 0.90
CA ALA A 69 0.78 -3.34 0.17
C ALA A 69 0.72 -4.41 -0.93
N LEU A 70 1.86 -4.75 -1.53
CA LEU A 70 1.92 -5.82 -2.54
C LEU A 70 1.91 -7.22 -1.95
N ALA A 71 2.38 -7.35 -0.73
CA ALA A 71 2.51 -8.62 -0.04
C ALA A 71 1.26 -8.96 0.81
N LEU A 72 0.55 -7.94 1.28
CA LEU A 72 -0.71 -8.11 2.01
C LEU A 72 -1.87 -8.33 1.04
N GLU A 73 -2.87 -9.07 1.47
CA GLU A 73 -4.12 -9.22 0.74
C GLU A 73 -5.01 -7.97 0.86
N GLY A 74 -5.91 -7.80 -0.11
CA GLY A 74 -6.89 -6.71 -0.13
C GLY A 74 -6.35 -5.40 -0.69
N LEU A 75 -7.05 -4.31 -0.36
CA LEU A 75 -6.79 -2.96 -0.81
C LEU A 75 -6.03 -2.16 0.26
N THR A 76 -4.94 -1.52 -0.14
CA THR A 76 -4.23 -0.55 0.73
C THR A 76 -4.68 0.87 0.42
N LEU A 77 -5.19 1.57 1.43
CA LEU A 77 -5.54 2.99 1.32
C LEU A 77 -4.37 3.88 1.74
N VAL A 78 -4.04 4.85 0.90
CA VAL A 78 -3.02 5.88 1.19
C VAL A 78 -3.70 7.24 1.23
N ILE A 79 -3.81 7.81 2.42
CA ILE A 79 -4.48 9.10 2.62
C ILE A 79 -3.43 10.21 2.52
N SER A 80 -3.62 11.14 1.57
CA SER A 80 -2.72 12.26 1.36
C SER A 80 -3.47 13.51 0.89
N PRO A 81 -3.17 14.69 1.43
CA PRO A 81 -3.73 15.94 0.94
C PRO A 81 -3.04 16.48 -0.33
N LEU A 82 -1.95 15.85 -0.77
CA LEU A 82 -1.10 16.36 -1.85
C LEU A 82 -1.47 15.68 -3.19
N ILE A 83 -2.43 16.25 -3.92
CA ILE A 83 -2.97 15.69 -5.17
C ILE A 83 -1.87 15.46 -6.22
N ALA A 84 -0.96 16.42 -6.42
CA ALA A 84 0.15 16.27 -7.36
C ALA A 84 1.04 15.07 -7.01
N LEU A 85 1.39 14.93 -5.73
CA LEU A 85 2.16 13.78 -5.25
C LEU A 85 1.42 12.46 -5.47
N MET A 86 0.11 12.40 -5.21
CA MET A 86 -0.69 11.20 -5.45
C MET A 86 -0.65 10.79 -6.93
N LYS A 87 -0.76 11.76 -7.85
CA LYS A 87 -0.67 11.52 -9.28
C LYS A 87 0.67 10.89 -9.65
N ASP A 88 1.78 11.49 -9.22
CA ASP A 88 3.13 10.99 -9.49
C ASP A 88 3.35 9.58 -8.93
N GLN A 89 2.84 9.31 -7.72
CA GLN A 89 2.94 8.00 -7.09
C GLN A 89 2.14 6.93 -7.88
N VAL A 90 0.89 7.23 -8.25
CA VAL A 90 0.04 6.32 -9.03
C VAL A 90 0.67 6.04 -10.40
N GLU A 91 1.12 7.05 -11.13
CA GLU A 91 1.79 6.88 -12.42
C GLU A 91 3.06 6.01 -12.30
N SER A 92 3.86 6.24 -11.25
CA SER A 92 5.06 5.42 -10.98
C SER A 92 4.73 3.97 -10.71
N LEU A 93 3.68 3.69 -9.92
CA LEU A 93 3.22 2.34 -9.61
C LEU A 93 2.65 1.64 -10.84
N THR A 94 1.82 2.32 -11.61
CA THR A 94 1.22 1.77 -12.84
C THR A 94 2.27 1.40 -13.87
N ARG A 95 3.32 2.24 -14.05
CA ARG A 95 4.46 1.89 -14.92
C ARG A 95 5.23 0.64 -14.47
N ARG A 96 5.12 0.27 -13.20
CA ARG A 96 5.71 -0.96 -12.62
C ARG A 96 4.76 -2.17 -12.69
N GLY A 97 3.59 -2.01 -13.33
CA GLY A 97 2.55 -3.04 -13.42
C GLY A 97 1.85 -3.29 -12.08
N ILE A 98 1.78 -2.27 -11.21
CA ILE A 98 1.06 -2.32 -9.94
C ILE A 98 -0.28 -1.61 -10.11
N ALA A 99 -1.37 -2.31 -9.82
CA ALA A 99 -2.72 -1.78 -9.93
C ALA A 99 -2.98 -0.74 -8.83
N ALA A 100 -2.79 0.52 -9.16
CA ALA A 100 -2.97 1.66 -8.27
C ALA A 100 -3.86 2.72 -8.93
N ALA A 101 -4.68 3.39 -8.12
CA ALA A 101 -5.53 4.49 -8.54
C ALA A 101 -5.49 5.63 -7.52
N ARG A 102 -6.10 6.76 -7.87
CA ARG A 102 -6.29 7.89 -6.95
C ARG A 102 -7.76 8.33 -6.94
N LEU A 103 -8.18 8.90 -5.83
CA LEU A 103 -9.51 9.49 -5.66
C LEU A 103 -9.35 10.89 -5.05
N ASP A 104 -9.54 11.91 -5.86
CA ASP A 104 -9.43 13.32 -5.47
C ASP A 104 -10.49 14.21 -6.16
N SER A 105 -10.45 15.51 -5.90
CA SER A 105 -11.44 16.47 -6.40
C SER A 105 -11.26 16.83 -7.90
N THR A 106 -10.16 16.44 -8.52
CA THR A 106 -9.86 16.78 -9.92
C THR A 106 -10.33 15.73 -10.92
N MET A 107 -10.87 14.60 -10.44
CA MET A 107 -11.36 13.52 -11.29
C MET A 107 -12.68 13.90 -11.95
N ASP A 108 -12.78 13.61 -13.24
CA ASP A 108 -14.03 13.70 -13.98
C ASP A 108 -14.97 12.50 -13.71
N ALA A 109 -16.16 12.57 -14.24
CA ALA A 109 -17.19 11.55 -14.04
C ALA A 109 -16.81 10.19 -14.65
N GLU A 110 -16.08 10.19 -15.75
CA GLU A 110 -15.64 8.96 -16.43
C GLU A 110 -14.55 8.25 -15.60
N GLY A 111 -13.53 8.98 -15.17
CA GLY A 111 -12.47 8.46 -14.31
C GLY A 111 -13.01 7.96 -12.98
N LEU A 112 -14.00 8.66 -12.40
CA LEU A 112 -14.64 8.24 -11.16
C LEU A 112 -15.42 6.93 -11.34
N ARG A 113 -16.13 6.77 -12.46
CA ARG A 113 -16.86 5.53 -12.78
C ARG A 113 -15.90 4.35 -12.96
N ALA A 114 -14.84 4.53 -13.75
CA ALA A 114 -13.82 3.52 -13.95
C ALA A 114 -13.15 3.08 -12.64
N LEU A 115 -12.86 4.05 -11.75
CA LEU A 115 -12.33 3.76 -10.43
C LEU A 115 -13.26 2.86 -9.61
N TYR A 116 -14.56 3.17 -9.57
CA TYR A 116 -15.53 2.37 -8.81
C TYR A 116 -15.72 0.97 -9.42
N GLU A 117 -15.67 0.83 -10.74
CA GLU A 117 -15.68 -0.47 -11.41
C GLU A 117 -14.45 -1.32 -11.03
N ASP A 118 -13.27 -0.70 -10.91
CA ASP A 118 -12.05 -1.36 -10.47
C ASP A 118 -12.09 -1.76 -8.98
N LEU A 119 -12.67 -0.92 -8.14
CA LEU A 119 -12.88 -1.20 -6.73
C LEU A 119 -13.85 -2.38 -6.53
N ASP A 120 -15.02 -2.32 -7.16
CA ASP A 120 -16.06 -3.35 -7.04
C ASP A 120 -15.58 -4.70 -7.56
N ALA A 121 -14.71 -4.69 -8.58
CA ALA A 121 -14.09 -5.90 -9.14
C ALA A 121 -12.86 -6.39 -8.37
N GLY A 122 -12.43 -5.70 -7.32
CA GLY A 122 -11.24 -6.06 -6.52
C GLY A 122 -9.92 -6.01 -7.31
N ARG A 123 -9.86 -5.19 -8.38
CA ARG A 123 -8.68 -5.12 -9.25
C ARG A 123 -7.55 -4.27 -8.67
N LEU A 124 -7.84 -3.37 -7.72
CA LEU A 124 -6.87 -2.44 -7.16
C LEU A 124 -6.10 -3.04 -5.99
N ARG A 125 -4.81 -2.75 -5.94
CA ARG A 125 -3.93 -3.05 -4.79
C ARG A 125 -3.73 -1.84 -3.91
N MET A 126 -3.71 -0.64 -4.50
CA MET A 126 -3.51 0.61 -3.77
C MET A 126 -4.47 1.68 -4.27
N LEU A 127 -5.05 2.42 -3.34
CA LEU A 127 -5.86 3.60 -3.63
C LEU A 127 -5.34 4.79 -2.82
N TYR A 128 -4.86 5.79 -3.55
CA TYR A 128 -4.51 7.10 -2.98
C TYR A 128 -5.77 7.96 -2.89
N ILE A 129 -6.07 8.47 -1.72
CA ILE A 129 -7.31 9.22 -1.47
C ILE A 129 -7.05 10.56 -0.80
N ALA A 130 -7.66 11.60 -1.32
CA ALA A 130 -7.67 12.90 -0.66
C ALA A 130 -8.58 12.86 0.60
N PRO A 131 -8.16 13.45 1.73
CA PRO A 131 -8.88 13.32 3.01
C PRO A 131 -10.36 13.69 2.95
N GLU A 132 -10.74 14.70 2.16
CA GLU A 132 -12.12 15.13 1.98
C GLU A 132 -13.03 14.07 1.35
N ARG A 133 -12.45 13.11 0.62
CA ARG A 133 -13.19 12.02 -0.02
C ARG A 133 -13.60 10.92 0.97
N LEU A 134 -12.92 10.84 2.12
CA LEU A 134 -13.31 9.91 3.20
C LEU A 134 -14.68 10.24 3.81
N ALA A 135 -15.13 11.49 3.70
CA ALA A 135 -16.46 11.91 4.14
C ALA A 135 -17.58 11.40 3.22
N ASN A 136 -17.26 10.95 2.01
CA ASN A 136 -18.24 10.47 1.04
C ASN A 136 -18.78 9.10 1.46
N GLU A 137 -20.09 9.01 1.68
CA GLU A 137 -20.76 7.80 2.16
C GLU A 137 -20.66 6.64 1.16
N ARG A 138 -20.87 6.94 -0.13
CA ARG A 138 -20.72 5.95 -1.23
C ARG A 138 -19.35 5.29 -1.27
N PHE A 139 -18.30 6.05 -0.95
CA PHE A 139 -16.94 5.52 -0.89
C PHE A 139 -16.79 4.59 0.31
N ARG A 140 -17.24 5.01 1.49
CA ARG A 140 -17.11 4.23 2.74
C ARG A 140 -17.85 2.90 2.73
N GLU A 141 -18.95 2.80 1.96
CA GLU A 141 -19.72 1.57 1.80
C GLU A 141 -19.02 0.52 0.91
N ARG A 142 -17.97 0.90 0.19
CA ARG A 142 -17.29 0.04 -0.79
C ARG A 142 -15.89 -0.43 -0.38
N VAL A 143 -15.33 0.11 0.70
CA VAL A 143 -13.95 -0.16 1.16
C VAL A 143 -13.86 -0.74 2.56
#